data_2fa977f21003387b63c0f21d7df24182
#
_entry.id   2fa977f21003387b63c0f21d7df24182
#
_cell.length_a   1.000
_cell.length_b   1.000
_cell.length_c   1.000
_cell.angle_alpha   90.00
_cell.angle_beta   90.00
_cell.angle_gamma   90.00
#
_symmetry.space_group_name_H-M   'P 1'
#
loop_
_entity.id
_entity.type
_entity.pdbx_description
1 polymer ?
#
loop_
_entity_poly.entity_id
_entity_poly.type
_entity_poly.pdbx_seq_one_letter_code
_entity_poly.pdbx_strand_id
1 'polypeptide(L)'
;MDRLGAMDRLDFLLASRLARRRLLALGGLAGGSAVAAAATPSSVRALATDFPQKKTMIVQRNRPPLLETPMAVFDRGVFTPNDQFYVRWHWGDIPLEVDATAFRLEIMGEVGRPLSLSLDELLRMPRLSYAAVNQCSGNSRAFFEPRVPGAQWAHGAMGNAVWEGVSLRAVLDRAGVRPGAVAVRFGGLDRPLTEVDPFEKSLALDHARDGEVMIAFAMNGEQLPMLNGFPLRLVVPGWYSTYWVKALNRIEVLAGPDEHYWMTKAYKVPTALDANVEPGTKDFPTAPISTMVPRSWITSVASGASLPFRPQLPVRGIAMGGDCGVRQVDISSDGGQTGRCATRAGPGALWLSPVRRHPAGSGTGSPDIAEPLYQHRRANPGDDPQLESRRLYARLRGDDSCHPGLSGRRASPR
;
A
#
# COMPACT_ATOMS: atom_id res chain seq x y z
N MET A 1 -15.78 25.08 2.56
CA MET A 1 -14.74 24.10 2.87
C MET A 1 -14.85 23.66 4.32
N ASP A 2 -16.01 23.21 4.78
CA ASP A 2 -16.22 22.78 6.18
C ASP A 2 -17.40 21.83 6.23
N ARG A 3 -17.21 20.59 5.80
CA ARG A 3 -18.14 19.46 6.04
C ARG A 3 -17.41 18.10 6.07
N LEU A 4 -16.22 18.03 6.63
CA LEU A 4 -15.70 16.81 7.23
C LEU A 4 -15.93 16.98 8.74
N GLY A 5 -17.18 16.85 9.15
CA GLY A 5 -17.52 16.84 10.56
C GLY A 5 -16.75 15.75 11.27
N ALA A 6 -16.01 16.13 12.29
CA ALA A 6 -15.35 15.18 13.18
C ALA A 6 -16.41 14.15 13.62
N MET A 7 -16.11 12.88 13.38
CA MET A 7 -16.95 11.76 13.82
C MET A 7 -17.10 11.85 15.33
N ASP A 8 -18.32 11.96 15.83
CA ASP A 8 -18.57 12.06 17.27
C ASP A 8 -18.13 10.75 17.95
N ARG A 9 -17.59 10.88 19.16
CA ARG A 9 -17.18 9.76 20.03
C ARG A 9 -18.31 8.75 20.22
N LEU A 10 -19.55 9.24 20.34
CA LEU A 10 -20.73 8.42 20.50
C LEU A 10 -21.01 7.61 19.22
N ASP A 11 -20.83 8.19 18.05
CA ASP A 11 -21.02 7.53 16.76
C ASP A 11 -19.98 6.46 16.53
N PHE A 12 -18.71 6.67 16.94
CA PHE A 12 -17.67 5.65 16.90
C PHE A 12 -18.03 4.41 17.73
N LEU A 13 -18.52 4.62 18.96
CA LEU A 13 -18.88 3.52 19.86
C LEU A 13 -20.19 2.83 19.46
N LEU A 14 -21.16 3.57 18.89
CA LEU A 14 -22.42 3.02 18.40
C LEU A 14 -22.23 2.20 17.12
N ALA A 15 -21.39 2.65 16.20
CA ALA A 15 -21.05 1.91 15.00
C ALA A 15 -20.41 0.56 15.32
N SER A 16 -19.61 0.47 16.42
CA SER A 16 -19.03 -0.78 16.89
C SER A 16 -20.09 -1.80 17.35
N ARG A 17 -21.23 -1.34 17.92
CA ARG A 17 -22.35 -2.19 18.36
C ARG A 17 -23.22 -2.69 17.20
N LEU A 18 -23.34 -1.91 16.13
CA LEU A 18 -24.09 -2.30 14.92
C LEU A 18 -23.33 -3.35 14.10
N ALA A 19 -22.01 -3.31 14.10
CA ALA A 19 -21.18 -4.32 13.45
C ALA A 19 -21.38 -5.73 14.06
N ARG A 20 -21.60 -5.83 15.38
CA ARG A 20 -21.87 -7.09 16.08
C ARG A 20 -23.07 -7.86 15.54
N ARG A 21 -24.18 -7.18 15.22
CA ARG A 21 -25.43 -7.83 14.79
C ARG A 21 -25.38 -8.41 13.37
N ARG A 22 -24.49 -7.94 12.52
CA ARG A 22 -24.37 -8.40 11.12
C ARG A 22 -23.38 -9.56 10.93
N LEU A 23 -22.40 -9.74 11.84
CA LEU A 23 -21.41 -10.81 11.74
C LEU A 23 -21.91 -12.19 12.15
N LEU A 24 -22.88 -12.27 13.07
CA LEU A 24 -23.41 -13.54 13.60
C LEU A 24 -24.27 -14.32 12.59
N ALA A 25 -24.66 -13.70 11.47
CA ALA A 25 -25.50 -14.33 10.45
C ALA A 25 -24.75 -15.16 9.38
N LEU A 26 -23.41 -15.16 9.38
CA LEU A 26 -22.58 -15.73 8.31
C LEU A 26 -21.73 -16.96 8.74
N GLY A 27 -22.03 -17.54 9.89
CA GLY A 27 -21.30 -18.69 10.46
C GLY A 27 -21.72 -20.06 9.94
N GLY A 28 -21.93 -20.24 8.66
CA GLY A 28 -22.25 -21.55 8.15
C GLY A 28 -22.17 -21.68 6.64
N LEU A 29 -21.01 -22.10 6.15
CA LEU A 29 -20.87 -22.99 5.00
C LEU A 29 -19.39 -23.29 4.78
N ALA A 30 -19.01 -24.47 5.22
CA ALA A 30 -17.66 -25.01 5.08
C ALA A 30 -17.53 -25.88 3.83
N GLY A 31 -16.32 -25.99 3.35
CA GLY A 31 -15.86 -27.18 2.62
C GLY A 31 -15.94 -27.09 1.10
N GLY A 32 -14.87 -26.56 0.50
CA GLY A 32 -14.54 -26.79 -0.90
C GLY A 32 -13.03 -26.92 -1.04
N SER A 33 -12.56 -28.08 -1.46
CA SER A 33 -11.14 -28.38 -1.71
C SER A 33 -10.55 -27.38 -2.68
N ALA A 34 -9.53 -26.61 -2.23
CA ALA A 34 -8.82 -25.66 -3.07
C ALA A 34 -7.85 -26.41 -4.00
N VAL A 35 -8.29 -26.69 -5.21
CA VAL A 35 -7.38 -26.95 -6.33
C VAL A 35 -6.56 -25.68 -6.54
N ALA A 36 -5.25 -25.80 -6.54
CA ALA A 36 -4.36 -24.68 -6.84
C ALA A 36 -4.59 -24.21 -8.30
N ALA A 37 -5.49 -23.26 -8.47
CA ALA A 37 -5.74 -22.66 -9.78
C ALA A 37 -4.51 -21.85 -10.19
N ALA A 38 -4.03 -22.09 -11.42
CA ALA A 38 -3.04 -21.25 -12.07
C ALA A 38 -3.50 -19.78 -11.98
N ALA A 39 -2.60 -18.87 -11.63
CA ALA A 39 -2.96 -17.49 -11.42
C ALA A 39 -3.35 -16.84 -12.77
N THR A 40 -4.65 -16.74 -12.98
CA THR A 40 -5.25 -15.98 -14.08
C THR A 40 -5.12 -14.48 -13.83
N PRO A 41 -5.03 -13.66 -14.89
CA PRO A 41 -5.11 -12.21 -14.76
C PRO A 41 -6.32 -11.78 -13.93
N SER A 42 -6.20 -10.67 -13.19
CA SER A 42 -7.24 -10.22 -12.25
C SER A 42 -8.63 -10.05 -12.89
N SER A 43 -8.68 -9.75 -14.19
CA SER A 43 -9.92 -9.62 -14.96
C SER A 43 -10.76 -10.90 -15.07
N VAL A 44 -10.17 -12.06 -14.77
CA VAL A 44 -10.82 -13.39 -14.91
C VAL A 44 -11.10 -14.02 -13.53
N ARG A 45 -10.71 -13.36 -12.42
CA ARG A 45 -10.94 -13.87 -11.08
C ARG A 45 -12.33 -13.57 -10.58
N ALA A 46 -12.88 -14.50 -9.77
CA ALA A 46 -14.16 -14.30 -9.14
C ALA A 46 -14.19 -13.05 -8.25
N LEU A 47 -15.27 -12.30 -8.33
CA LEU A 47 -15.56 -11.18 -7.45
C LEU A 47 -16.26 -11.70 -6.19
N ALA A 48 -15.86 -11.18 -5.02
CA ALA A 48 -16.51 -11.50 -3.75
C ALA A 48 -17.40 -10.35 -3.30
N THR A 49 -18.56 -10.71 -2.80
CA THR A 49 -19.52 -9.82 -2.15
C THR A 49 -19.74 -10.15 -0.68
N ASP A 50 -19.21 -11.29 -0.21
CA ASP A 50 -19.59 -11.94 1.05
C ASP A 50 -18.61 -11.71 2.20
N PHE A 51 -17.71 -10.74 2.07
CA PHE A 51 -16.82 -10.34 3.16
C PHE A 51 -17.43 -9.21 3.98
N PRO A 52 -17.24 -9.19 5.31
CA PRO A 52 -17.74 -8.13 6.16
C PRO A 52 -17.29 -6.75 5.68
N GLN A 53 -18.24 -5.85 5.48
CA GLN A 53 -18.01 -4.45 5.04
C GLN A 53 -17.27 -4.34 3.70
N LYS A 54 -17.29 -5.38 2.85
CA LYS A 54 -16.66 -5.37 1.51
C LYS A 54 -17.68 -5.67 0.42
N LYS A 55 -17.48 -5.02 -0.74
CA LYS A 55 -18.30 -5.21 -1.94
C LYS A 55 -17.43 -5.31 -3.17
N THR A 56 -17.75 -6.27 -4.04
CA THR A 56 -17.16 -6.37 -5.38
C THR A 56 -15.63 -6.39 -5.39
N MET A 57 -15.02 -7.20 -4.52
CA MET A 57 -13.56 -7.37 -4.43
C MET A 57 -13.10 -8.58 -5.25
N ILE A 58 -11.88 -8.52 -5.80
CA ILE A 58 -11.23 -9.66 -6.43
C ILE A 58 -10.63 -10.54 -5.35
N VAL A 59 -11.08 -11.79 -5.24
CA VAL A 59 -10.59 -12.72 -4.23
C VAL A 59 -9.28 -13.36 -4.67
N GLN A 60 -8.21 -13.09 -3.96
CA GLN A 60 -6.93 -13.80 -4.09
C GLN A 60 -6.90 -15.03 -3.18
N ARG A 61 -7.47 -14.91 -1.98
CA ARG A 61 -7.55 -15.93 -0.96
C ARG A 61 -8.64 -15.58 0.05
N ASN A 62 -9.33 -16.61 0.56
CA ASN A 62 -10.38 -16.42 1.56
C ASN A 62 -9.83 -16.37 2.99
N ARG A 63 -8.82 -17.19 3.32
CA ARG A 63 -8.23 -17.25 4.66
C ARG A 63 -6.71 -17.46 4.61
N PRO A 64 -5.89 -16.53 5.16
CA PRO A 64 -6.31 -15.16 5.54
C PRO A 64 -6.93 -14.42 4.36
N PRO A 65 -7.84 -13.49 4.60
CA PRO A 65 -8.48 -12.77 3.51
C PRO A 65 -7.45 -11.89 2.77
N LEU A 66 -7.35 -12.14 1.46
CA LEU A 66 -6.57 -11.35 0.52
C LEU A 66 -7.53 -10.90 -0.58
N LEU A 67 -7.96 -9.63 -0.51
CA LEU A 67 -8.95 -9.05 -1.39
C LEU A 67 -8.33 -7.88 -2.15
N GLU A 68 -8.42 -7.93 -3.47
CA GLU A 68 -7.84 -6.93 -4.36
C GLU A 68 -8.93 -5.96 -4.85
N THR A 69 -8.62 -4.67 -4.86
CA THR A 69 -9.47 -3.64 -5.44
C THR A 69 -9.50 -3.78 -6.97
N PRO A 70 -10.66 -3.89 -7.62
CA PRO A 70 -10.73 -3.84 -9.08
C PRO A 70 -10.21 -2.51 -9.63
N MET A 71 -9.42 -2.53 -10.70
CA MET A 71 -8.81 -1.33 -11.29
C MET A 71 -9.83 -0.24 -11.68
N ALA A 72 -11.03 -0.64 -12.11
CA ALA A 72 -12.11 0.29 -12.43
C ALA A 72 -12.58 1.15 -11.24
N VAL A 73 -12.27 0.76 -10.00
CA VAL A 73 -12.57 1.57 -8.80
C VAL A 73 -11.73 2.83 -8.79
N PHE A 74 -10.46 2.72 -9.19
CA PHE A 74 -9.54 3.86 -9.23
C PHE A 74 -9.86 4.88 -10.33
N ASP A 75 -10.73 4.52 -11.29
CA ASP A 75 -11.22 5.46 -12.32
C ASP A 75 -12.38 6.34 -11.83
N ARG A 76 -12.95 6.05 -10.65
CA ARG A 76 -14.14 6.74 -10.13
C ARG A 76 -13.84 7.92 -9.24
N GLY A 77 -12.68 7.98 -8.62
CA GLY A 77 -12.33 9.05 -7.68
C GLY A 77 -10.94 8.90 -7.07
N VAL A 78 -10.45 9.98 -6.46
CA VAL A 78 -9.12 10.03 -5.84
C VAL A 78 -9.04 9.09 -4.62
N PHE A 79 -10.15 8.96 -3.88
CA PHE A 79 -10.21 8.12 -2.70
C PHE A 79 -10.91 6.80 -3.01
N THR A 80 -10.30 5.72 -2.56
CA THR A 80 -10.84 4.37 -2.68
C THR A 80 -11.92 4.18 -1.61
N PRO A 81 -13.17 3.82 -1.98
CA PRO A 81 -14.24 3.58 -1.01
C PRO A 81 -13.85 2.50 0.02
N ASN A 82 -14.30 2.65 1.28
CA ASN A 82 -13.97 1.75 2.37
C ASN A 82 -14.39 0.30 2.09
N ASP A 83 -15.51 0.10 1.43
CA ASP A 83 -16.04 -1.21 1.04
C ASP A 83 -15.30 -1.83 -0.17
N GLN A 84 -14.47 -1.07 -0.86
CA GLN A 84 -13.65 -1.50 -2.00
C GLN A 84 -12.14 -1.30 -1.76
N PHE A 85 -11.73 -0.91 -0.56
CA PHE A 85 -10.32 -0.80 -0.20
C PHE A 85 -9.72 -2.20 0.02
N TYR A 86 -8.58 -2.51 -0.61
CA TYR A 86 -7.97 -3.83 -0.57
C TYR A 86 -7.70 -4.33 0.86
N VAL A 87 -7.64 -5.66 1.00
CA VAL A 87 -7.40 -6.34 2.27
C VAL A 87 -6.24 -7.30 2.14
N ARG A 88 -5.30 -7.21 3.08
CA ARG A 88 -4.19 -8.15 3.18
C ARG A 88 -3.89 -8.46 4.65
N TRP A 89 -4.15 -9.70 5.06
CA TRP A 89 -3.75 -10.22 6.35
C TRP A 89 -2.65 -11.27 6.21
N HIS A 90 -1.75 -11.35 7.21
CA HIS A 90 -0.67 -12.33 7.22
C HIS A 90 -1.15 -13.68 7.77
N TRP A 91 -1.92 -13.63 8.83
CA TRP A 91 -2.39 -14.79 9.56
C TRP A 91 -3.87 -15.07 9.28
N GLY A 92 -4.26 -16.34 9.47
CA GLY A 92 -5.64 -16.76 9.25
C GLY A 92 -6.54 -16.53 10.47
N ASP A 93 -5.94 -16.32 11.65
CA ASP A 93 -6.65 -15.90 12.85
C ASP A 93 -6.59 -14.38 12.97
N ILE A 94 -7.65 -13.73 12.54
CA ILE A 94 -7.82 -12.29 12.54
C ILE A 94 -8.97 -11.88 13.43
N PRO A 95 -8.96 -10.69 14.04
CA PRO A 95 -10.10 -10.23 14.82
C PRO A 95 -11.33 -10.05 13.92
N LEU A 96 -12.40 -10.80 14.22
CA LEU A 96 -13.69 -10.64 13.56
C LEU A 96 -14.64 -9.77 14.39
N GLU A 97 -14.36 -9.64 15.68
CA GLU A 97 -15.05 -8.80 16.64
C GLU A 97 -14.04 -8.24 17.64
N VAL A 98 -14.17 -6.96 17.99
CA VAL A 98 -13.38 -6.32 19.02
C VAL A 98 -14.31 -5.52 19.95
N ASP A 99 -14.27 -5.80 21.25
CA ASP A 99 -14.95 -4.97 22.23
C ASP A 99 -14.20 -3.64 22.40
N ALA A 100 -14.74 -2.58 21.80
CA ALA A 100 -14.15 -1.25 21.83
C ALA A 100 -14.02 -0.67 23.25
N THR A 101 -14.84 -1.10 24.20
CA THR A 101 -14.80 -0.63 25.59
C THR A 101 -13.70 -1.32 26.40
N ALA A 102 -13.47 -2.60 26.15
CA ALA A 102 -12.41 -3.39 26.76
C ALA A 102 -11.05 -3.24 26.06
N PHE A 103 -11.04 -2.75 24.81
CA PHE A 103 -9.81 -2.61 24.04
C PHE A 103 -8.80 -1.69 24.72
N ARG A 104 -7.54 -2.10 24.67
CA ARG A 104 -6.39 -1.31 25.14
C ARG A 104 -5.27 -1.30 24.10
N LEU A 105 -4.65 -0.14 23.96
CA LEU A 105 -3.38 0.02 23.27
C LEU A 105 -2.28 0.06 24.33
N GLU A 106 -1.42 -0.97 24.32
CA GLU A 106 -0.32 -1.09 25.25
C GLU A 106 0.94 -0.43 24.67
N ILE A 107 1.60 0.42 25.46
CA ILE A 107 2.89 1.04 25.15
C ILE A 107 3.89 0.62 26.23
N MET A 108 4.98 -0.03 25.80
CA MET A 108 5.96 -0.64 26.69
C MET A 108 7.41 -0.54 26.18
N GLY A 109 8.34 -1.22 26.84
CA GLY A 109 9.76 -1.26 26.50
C GLY A 109 10.52 -0.08 27.09
N GLU A 110 11.41 0.55 26.32
CA GLU A 110 12.26 1.67 26.74
C GLU A 110 11.48 2.98 26.89
N VAL A 111 10.53 2.98 27.82
CA VAL A 111 9.70 4.14 28.18
C VAL A 111 9.80 4.42 29.69
N GLY A 112 9.69 5.68 30.07
CA GLY A 112 9.68 6.09 31.46
C GLY A 112 8.43 5.63 32.20
N ARG A 113 7.28 5.57 31.50
CA ARG A 113 6.00 5.14 32.02
C ARG A 113 5.25 4.30 30.98
N PRO A 114 5.15 2.99 31.18
CA PRO A 114 4.27 2.16 30.36
C PRO A 114 2.82 2.67 30.40
N LEU A 115 2.12 2.61 29.26
CA LEU A 115 0.74 3.08 29.12
C LEU A 115 -0.15 1.95 28.64
N SER A 116 -1.40 1.95 29.14
CA SER A 116 -2.50 1.11 28.66
C SER A 116 -3.66 2.05 28.33
N LEU A 117 -3.77 2.44 27.05
CA LEU A 117 -4.70 3.48 26.62
C LEU A 117 -6.00 2.87 26.10
N SER A 118 -7.13 3.34 26.61
CA SER A 118 -8.44 3.04 26.05
C SER A 118 -8.66 3.81 24.73
N LEU A 119 -9.59 3.35 23.90
CA LEU A 119 -10.00 4.12 22.71
C LEU A 119 -10.50 5.51 23.08
N ASP A 120 -11.19 5.62 24.18
CA ASP A 120 -11.73 6.85 24.72
C ASP A 120 -10.64 7.89 25.05
N GLU A 121 -9.52 7.43 25.61
CA GLU A 121 -8.36 8.31 25.89
C GLU A 121 -7.69 8.75 24.60
N LEU A 122 -7.56 7.87 23.62
CA LEU A 122 -7.02 8.20 22.31
C LEU A 122 -7.90 9.21 21.56
N LEU A 123 -9.22 9.01 21.57
CA LEU A 123 -10.17 9.91 20.91
C LEU A 123 -10.21 11.33 21.51
N ARG A 124 -9.71 11.52 22.74
CA ARG A 124 -9.56 12.86 23.38
C ARG A 124 -8.24 13.55 23.02
N MET A 125 -7.28 12.84 22.45
CA MET A 125 -6.00 13.44 22.05
C MET A 125 -6.17 14.34 20.81
N PRO A 126 -5.25 15.30 20.58
CA PRO A 126 -5.24 16.10 19.36
C PRO A 126 -5.25 15.23 18.10
N ARG A 127 -6.17 15.54 17.19
CA ARG A 127 -6.39 14.75 15.96
C ARG A 127 -5.49 15.20 14.84
N LEU A 128 -5.04 14.23 14.03
CA LEU A 128 -4.45 14.42 12.72
C LEU A 128 -5.42 13.90 11.65
N SER A 129 -5.45 14.57 10.50
CA SER A 129 -6.19 14.09 9.33
C SER A 129 -5.41 14.45 8.06
N TYR A 130 -5.14 13.45 7.23
CA TYR A 130 -4.48 13.63 5.94
C TYR A 130 -4.77 12.47 4.98
N ALA A 131 -4.61 12.73 3.68
CA ALA A 131 -4.69 11.69 2.66
C ALA A 131 -3.35 10.95 2.52
N ALA A 132 -3.40 9.62 2.48
CA ALA A 132 -2.20 8.83 2.20
C ALA A 132 -2.54 7.54 1.46
N VAL A 133 -1.66 7.16 0.52
CA VAL A 133 -1.74 5.93 -0.24
C VAL A 133 -1.18 4.78 0.60
N ASN A 134 -1.94 3.69 0.69
CA ASN A 134 -1.51 2.44 1.26
C ASN A 134 -1.34 1.41 0.15
N GLN A 135 -0.14 0.88 -0.06
CA GLN A 135 0.16 -0.10 -1.10
C GLN A 135 0.92 -1.30 -0.56
N CYS A 136 0.48 -2.50 -0.91
CA CYS A 136 1.22 -3.73 -0.63
C CYS A 136 2.53 -3.75 -1.44
N SER A 137 3.64 -4.13 -0.80
CA SER A 137 4.93 -4.30 -1.49
C SER A 137 4.90 -5.36 -2.59
N GLY A 138 3.94 -6.28 -2.53
CA GLY A 138 3.71 -7.28 -3.58
C GLY A 138 2.74 -6.85 -4.68
N ASN A 139 2.28 -5.59 -4.71
CA ASN A 139 1.39 -5.12 -5.76
C ASN A 139 2.04 -5.29 -7.13
N SER A 140 1.31 -5.84 -8.11
CA SER A 140 1.77 -6.23 -9.46
C SER A 140 2.64 -7.49 -9.54
N ARG A 141 2.74 -8.30 -8.47
CA ARG A 141 3.53 -9.54 -8.47
C ARG A 141 3.08 -10.56 -9.51
N ALA A 142 1.81 -10.58 -9.89
CA ALA A 142 1.30 -11.51 -10.90
C ALA A 142 1.92 -11.35 -12.30
N PHE A 143 2.61 -10.23 -12.53
CA PHE A 143 3.24 -9.93 -13.83
C PHE A 143 4.74 -10.23 -13.88
N PHE A 144 5.30 -10.83 -12.82
CA PHE A 144 6.69 -11.29 -12.86
C PHE A 144 6.83 -12.60 -13.65
N GLU A 145 7.84 -12.66 -14.49
CA GLU A 145 8.27 -13.87 -15.20
C GLU A 145 9.80 -14.02 -15.09
N PRO A 146 10.29 -15.15 -14.53
CA PRO A 146 9.51 -16.25 -13.94
C PRO A 146 8.72 -15.81 -12.72
N ARG A 147 7.61 -16.54 -12.45
CA ARG A 147 6.72 -16.23 -11.33
C ARG A 147 7.43 -16.35 -9.99
N VAL A 148 7.22 -15.37 -9.11
CA VAL A 148 7.79 -15.34 -7.76
C VAL A 148 6.74 -15.73 -6.69
N PRO A 149 7.14 -16.34 -5.56
CA PRO A 149 6.24 -16.73 -4.49
C PRO A 149 5.49 -15.55 -3.85
N GLY A 150 4.32 -15.82 -3.27
CA GLY A 150 3.50 -14.86 -2.55
C GLY A 150 2.14 -14.61 -3.21
N ALA A 151 1.36 -13.71 -2.66
CA ALA A 151 0.06 -13.32 -3.23
C ALA A 151 0.25 -12.72 -4.62
N GLN A 152 -0.48 -13.27 -5.60
CA GLN A 152 -0.36 -12.90 -7.01
C GLN A 152 -1.28 -11.71 -7.33
N TRP A 153 -1.04 -10.60 -6.66
CA TRP A 153 -1.74 -9.36 -6.93
C TRP A 153 -1.53 -8.89 -8.37
N ALA A 154 -2.61 -8.42 -9.00
CA ALA A 154 -2.46 -7.59 -10.19
C ALA A 154 -2.04 -6.17 -9.75
N HIS A 155 -2.82 -5.13 -10.04
CA HIS A 155 -2.44 -3.76 -9.66
C HIS A 155 -3.29 -3.18 -8.53
N GLY A 156 -4.26 -3.93 -8.01
CA GLY A 156 -5.26 -3.45 -7.08
C GLY A 156 -4.94 -3.65 -5.59
N ALA A 157 -3.73 -4.14 -5.24
CA ALA A 157 -3.34 -4.24 -3.83
C ALA A 157 -2.86 -2.88 -3.29
N MET A 158 -3.69 -1.86 -3.47
CA MET A 158 -3.45 -0.49 -3.03
C MET A 158 -4.79 0.23 -2.80
N GLY A 159 -4.72 1.41 -2.22
CA GLY A 159 -5.83 2.35 -2.10
C GLY A 159 -5.36 3.67 -1.51
N ASN A 160 -6.06 4.74 -1.83
CA ASN A 160 -5.85 6.06 -1.26
C ASN A 160 -7.05 6.43 -0.39
N ALA A 161 -6.82 6.90 0.83
CA ALA A 161 -7.87 7.30 1.74
C ALA A 161 -7.47 8.53 2.55
N VAL A 162 -8.46 9.25 3.05
CA VAL A 162 -8.27 10.20 4.14
C VAL A 162 -8.26 9.41 5.44
N TRP A 163 -7.16 9.50 6.18
CA TRP A 163 -6.98 8.86 7.47
C TRP A 163 -7.16 9.88 8.58
N GLU A 164 -7.79 9.48 9.67
CA GLU A 164 -7.94 10.29 10.87
C GLU A 164 -7.50 9.49 12.09
N GLY A 165 -6.73 10.12 12.97
CA GLY A 165 -6.15 9.46 14.12
C GLY A 165 -5.43 10.44 15.04
N VAL A 166 -4.46 9.90 15.77
CA VAL A 166 -3.58 10.66 16.66
C VAL A 166 -2.12 10.47 16.26
N SER A 167 -1.28 11.46 16.51
CA SER A 167 0.16 11.34 16.23
C SER A 167 0.78 10.23 17.08
N LEU A 168 1.54 9.32 16.46
CA LEU A 168 2.36 8.35 17.18
C LEU A 168 3.36 9.05 18.09
N ARG A 169 3.97 10.14 17.62
CA ARG A 169 4.87 10.98 18.42
C ARG A 169 4.22 11.43 19.74
N ALA A 170 2.99 11.92 19.68
CA ALA A 170 2.29 12.40 20.90
C ALA A 170 2.05 11.26 21.91
N VAL A 171 1.79 10.04 21.45
CA VAL A 171 1.65 8.85 22.30
C VAL A 171 3.00 8.46 22.93
N LEU A 172 4.07 8.45 22.12
CA LEU A 172 5.42 8.14 22.60
C LEU A 172 5.95 9.21 23.57
N ASP A 173 5.67 10.48 23.34
CA ASP A 173 6.03 11.58 24.24
C ASP A 173 5.29 11.44 25.59
N ARG A 174 4.02 11.04 25.59
CA ARG A 174 3.26 10.75 26.80
C ARG A 174 3.83 9.57 27.60
N ALA A 175 4.38 8.57 26.94
CA ALA A 175 5.05 7.44 27.57
C ALA A 175 6.45 7.79 28.11
N GLY A 176 7.08 8.83 27.54
CA GLY A 176 8.42 9.28 27.89
C GLY A 176 9.48 8.30 27.43
N VAL A 177 9.82 8.32 26.13
CA VAL A 177 10.87 7.47 25.53
C VAL A 177 12.19 7.73 26.24
N ARG A 178 12.85 6.68 26.70
CA ARG A 178 14.14 6.74 27.39
C ARG A 178 15.29 7.09 26.43
N PRO A 179 16.32 7.80 26.91
CA PRO A 179 17.55 7.96 26.16
C PRO A 179 18.16 6.61 25.80
N GLY A 180 18.70 6.49 24.57
CA GLY A 180 19.28 5.25 24.06
C GLY A 180 18.31 4.32 23.35
N ALA A 181 17.00 4.60 23.34
CA ALA A 181 16.05 3.91 22.48
C ALA A 181 16.36 4.17 21.01
N VAL A 182 16.22 3.15 20.16
CA VAL A 182 16.63 3.23 18.73
C VAL A 182 15.51 2.87 17.75
N ALA A 183 14.51 2.10 18.18
CA ALA A 183 13.42 1.64 17.31
C ALA A 183 12.10 1.51 18.06
N VAL A 184 11.01 1.41 17.31
CA VAL A 184 9.66 1.17 17.85
C VAL A 184 9.04 0.02 17.07
N ARG A 185 8.66 -1.05 17.76
CA ARG A 185 7.97 -2.24 17.25
C ARG A 185 6.47 -2.11 17.43
N PHE A 186 5.72 -2.60 16.44
CA PHE A 186 4.27 -2.55 16.42
C PHE A 186 3.69 -3.94 16.21
N GLY A 187 2.73 -4.34 17.03
CA GLY A 187 1.99 -5.59 16.95
C GLY A 187 0.48 -5.35 16.90
N GLY A 188 -0.22 -6.28 16.25
CA GLY A 188 -1.68 -6.27 16.12
C GLY A 188 -2.35 -7.44 16.83
N LEU A 189 -3.67 -7.53 16.68
CA LEU A 189 -4.49 -8.60 17.27
C LEU A 189 -4.51 -9.90 16.45
N ASP A 190 -4.00 -9.90 15.22
CA ASP A 190 -3.91 -11.13 14.42
C ASP A 190 -2.87 -12.09 15.00
N ARG A 191 -3.17 -13.40 14.89
CA ARG A 191 -2.35 -14.44 15.48
C ARG A 191 -1.97 -15.49 14.43
N PRO A 192 -0.75 -16.04 14.50
CA PRO A 192 -0.40 -17.23 13.76
C PRO A 192 -1.25 -18.43 14.25
N LEU A 193 -1.55 -19.35 13.32
CA LEU A 193 -2.26 -20.60 13.65
C LEU A 193 -1.33 -21.69 14.19
N THR A 194 -0.02 -21.46 14.15
CA THR A 194 1.04 -22.34 14.61
C THR A 194 2.05 -21.55 15.45
N GLU A 195 2.94 -22.22 16.15
CA GLU A 195 4.02 -21.59 16.92
C GLU A 195 5.09 -20.99 16.00
N VAL A 196 4.79 -19.81 15.47
CA VAL A 196 5.71 -18.99 14.68
C VAL A 196 5.57 -17.52 15.11
N ASP A 197 6.52 -16.69 14.71
CA ASP A 197 6.56 -15.29 15.08
C ASP A 197 5.26 -14.54 14.67
N PRO A 198 4.64 -13.78 15.58
CA PRO A 198 3.53 -12.90 15.24
C PRO A 198 3.96 -11.90 14.16
N PHE A 199 2.99 -11.35 13.42
CA PHE A 199 3.30 -10.33 12.43
C PHE A 199 3.55 -8.99 13.12
N GLU A 200 4.79 -8.56 13.12
CA GLU A 200 5.24 -7.30 13.71
C GLU A 200 6.19 -6.57 12.76
N LYS A 201 6.21 -5.27 12.86
CA LYS A 201 7.12 -4.41 12.09
C LYS A 201 7.62 -3.27 12.97
N SER A 202 8.83 -2.79 12.66
CA SER A 202 9.46 -1.72 13.41
C SER A 202 9.85 -0.56 12.51
N LEU A 203 9.81 0.63 13.09
CA LEU A 203 10.37 1.85 12.52
C LEU A 203 11.58 2.29 13.37
N ALA A 204 12.54 2.94 12.74
CA ALA A 204 13.57 3.69 13.47
C ALA A 204 12.89 4.75 14.34
N LEU A 205 13.48 5.06 15.50
CA LEU A 205 12.85 5.94 16.47
C LEU A 205 12.63 7.37 15.94
N ASP A 206 13.56 7.89 15.15
CA ASP A 206 13.46 9.20 14.51
C ASP A 206 12.25 9.28 13.58
N HIS A 207 12.06 8.27 12.71
CA HIS A 207 10.91 8.19 11.82
C HIS A 207 9.61 7.97 12.61
N ALA A 208 9.59 7.12 13.64
CA ALA A 208 8.41 6.93 14.51
C ALA A 208 8.01 8.25 15.22
N ARG A 209 8.91 9.21 15.37
CA ARG A 209 8.72 10.49 16.06
C ARG A 209 8.80 11.71 15.14
N ASP A 210 8.79 11.55 13.82
CA ASP A 210 8.81 12.66 12.86
C ASP A 210 7.54 13.53 12.90
N GLY A 211 6.43 12.99 13.41
CA GLY A 211 5.13 13.64 13.52
C GLY A 211 4.16 13.29 12.40
N GLU A 212 4.60 12.57 11.37
CA GLU A 212 3.77 12.13 10.25
C GLU A 212 3.10 10.79 10.50
N VAL A 213 3.76 9.89 11.26
CA VAL A 213 3.21 8.57 11.59
C VAL A 213 1.99 8.72 12.51
N MET A 214 0.88 8.08 12.12
CA MET A 214 -0.42 8.19 12.78
C MET A 214 -0.89 6.83 13.32
N ILE A 215 -1.53 6.85 14.48
CA ILE A 215 -2.39 5.77 14.96
C ILE A 215 -3.82 6.14 14.55
N ALA A 216 -4.28 5.57 13.43
CA ALA A 216 -5.58 5.90 12.84
C ALA A 216 -6.71 5.08 13.47
N PHE A 217 -7.85 5.72 13.69
CA PHE A 217 -9.11 5.12 14.13
C PHE A 217 -10.24 5.30 13.10
N ALA A 218 -10.05 6.17 12.10
CA ALA A 218 -11.04 6.40 11.05
C ALA A 218 -10.40 6.46 9.65
N MET A 219 -11.21 6.23 8.63
CA MET A 219 -10.84 6.16 7.24
C MET A 219 -11.98 6.70 6.37
N ASN A 220 -11.71 7.72 5.53
CA ASN A 220 -12.69 8.41 4.69
C ASN A 220 -13.91 8.94 5.49
N GLY A 221 -13.69 9.46 6.69
CA GLY A 221 -14.73 10.02 7.55
C GLY A 221 -15.61 8.99 8.25
N GLU A 222 -15.27 7.68 8.17
CA GLU A 222 -15.98 6.59 8.81
C GLU A 222 -15.05 5.81 9.74
N GLN A 223 -15.62 5.05 10.67
CA GLN A 223 -14.87 4.08 11.46
C GLN A 223 -14.13 3.09 10.56
N LEU A 224 -12.91 2.71 10.95
CA LEU A 224 -12.15 1.68 10.24
C LEU A 224 -13.00 0.40 10.05
N PRO A 225 -13.11 -0.12 8.82
CA PRO A 225 -13.69 -1.45 8.62
C PRO A 225 -12.86 -2.50 9.36
N MET A 226 -13.52 -3.55 9.88
CA MET A 226 -12.86 -4.63 10.62
C MET A 226 -11.67 -5.21 9.84
N LEU A 227 -11.88 -5.53 8.54
CA LEU A 227 -10.84 -6.09 7.68
C LEU A 227 -9.72 -5.10 7.32
N ASN A 228 -9.94 -3.80 7.51
CA ASN A 228 -8.93 -2.76 7.31
C ASN A 228 -8.25 -2.32 8.61
N GLY A 229 -8.52 -3.00 9.73
CA GLY A 229 -7.74 -2.87 10.94
C GLY A 229 -8.42 -2.17 12.11
N PHE A 230 -9.77 -2.24 12.21
CA PHE A 230 -10.49 -1.82 13.43
C PHE A 230 -9.90 -2.49 14.69
N PRO A 231 -9.78 -1.82 15.85
CA PRO A 231 -10.20 -0.43 16.09
C PRO A 231 -9.11 0.60 15.75
N LEU A 232 -7.86 0.21 15.67
CA LEU A 232 -6.71 1.07 15.40
C LEU A 232 -5.81 0.45 14.35
N ARG A 233 -5.19 1.29 13.53
CA ARG A 233 -4.11 0.87 12.65
C ARG A 233 -2.99 1.90 12.60
N LEU A 234 -1.78 1.42 12.34
CA LEU A 234 -0.66 2.31 12.03
C LEU A 234 -0.79 2.81 10.59
N VAL A 235 -0.55 4.10 10.38
CA VAL A 235 -0.44 4.77 9.08
C VAL A 235 0.95 5.38 8.99
N VAL A 236 1.72 4.96 7.98
CA VAL A 236 3.10 5.39 7.75
C VAL A 236 3.18 5.94 6.33
N PRO A 237 2.94 7.26 6.12
CA PRO A 237 2.93 7.86 4.80
C PRO A 237 4.21 7.57 4.01
N GLY A 238 4.09 7.36 2.70
CA GLY A 238 5.24 7.08 1.84
C GLY A 238 5.84 5.67 1.95
N TRP A 239 5.49 4.89 2.98
CA TRP A 239 6.02 3.54 3.21
C TRP A 239 5.05 2.44 2.78
N TYR A 240 5.61 1.31 2.33
CA TYR A 240 4.78 0.14 1.98
C TYR A 240 3.92 -0.34 3.14
N SER A 241 2.72 -0.83 2.81
CA SER A 241 1.68 -1.24 3.76
C SER A 241 2.10 -2.34 4.74
N THR A 242 3.24 -2.98 4.53
CA THR A 242 3.81 -3.93 5.48
C THR A 242 4.09 -3.28 6.85
N TYR A 243 4.33 -1.97 6.89
CA TYR A 243 4.51 -1.20 8.14
C TYR A 243 3.20 -0.69 8.74
N TRP A 244 2.11 -0.73 7.99
CA TRP A 244 0.81 -0.21 8.43
C TRP A 244 0.05 -1.31 9.20
N VAL A 245 0.55 -1.67 10.38
CA VAL A 245 0.00 -2.74 11.22
C VAL A 245 -1.48 -2.48 11.51
N LYS A 246 -2.32 -3.51 11.26
CA LYS A 246 -3.77 -3.49 11.45
C LYS A 246 -4.16 -4.01 12.83
N ALA A 247 -5.34 -3.59 13.33
CA ALA A 247 -5.81 -3.94 14.66
C ALA A 247 -4.69 -3.76 15.71
N LEU A 248 -3.98 -2.63 15.58
CA LEU A 248 -2.82 -2.27 16.40
C LEU A 248 -3.22 -2.24 17.87
N ASN A 249 -2.57 -3.06 18.69
CA ASN A 249 -2.81 -3.09 20.13
C ASN A 249 -1.52 -3.05 20.98
N ARG A 250 -0.34 -3.12 20.35
CA ARG A 250 0.95 -3.08 21.07
C ARG A 250 1.96 -2.20 20.36
N ILE A 251 2.62 -1.36 21.14
CA ILE A 251 3.76 -0.52 20.75
C ILE A 251 4.88 -0.78 21.75
N GLU A 252 6.04 -1.20 21.28
CA GLU A 252 7.20 -1.50 22.12
C GLU A 252 8.40 -0.68 21.65
N VAL A 253 8.94 0.12 22.55
CA VAL A 253 10.16 0.90 22.31
C VAL A 253 11.38 0.03 22.61
N LEU A 254 12.34 -0.05 21.69
CA LEU A 254 13.48 -0.96 21.74
C LEU A 254 14.78 -0.21 22.00
N ALA A 255 15.66 -0.82 22.81
CA ALA A 255 17.02 -0.34 23.07
C ALA A 255 18.02 -0.66 21.94
N GLY A 256 17.67 -1.56 21.03
CA GLY A 256 18.49 -2.01 19.91
C GLY A 256 17.73 -2.16 18.60
N PRO A 257 18.41 -2.47 17.50
CA PRO A 257 17.76 -2.85 16.26
C PRO A 257 16.80 -4.02 16.47
N ASP A 258 15.70 -4.04 15.71
CA ASP A 258 14.73 -5.12 15.81
C ASP A 258 15.22 -6.36 15.03
N GLU A 259 15.53 -7.43 15.72
CA GLU A 259 15.99 -8.70 15.16
C GLU A 259 14.85 -9.67 14.82
N HIS A 260 13.61 -9.23 14.97
CA HIS A 260 12.43 -10.05 14.70
C HIS A 260 12.41 -10.59 13.26
N TYR A 261 11.85 -11.78 13.05
CA TYR A 261 11.79 -12.45 11.73
C TYR A 261 11.30 -11.55 10.59
N TRP A 262 10.24 -10.77 10.86
CA TRP A 262 9.61 -9.89 9.84
C TRP A 262 10.45 -8.66 9.49
N MET A 263 11.52 -8.38 10.24
CA MET A 263 12.50 -7.31 9.94
C MET A 263 13.79 -7.88 9.34
N THR A 264 14.25 -9.07 9.79
CA THR A 264 15.56 -9.60 9.42
C THR A 264 15.52 -10.63 8.29
N LYS A 265 14.42 -11.38 8.13
CA LYS A 265 14.29 -12.46 7.15
C LYS A 265 13.24 -12.19 6.07
N ALA A 266 12.05 -11.72 6.44
CA ALA A 266 10.98 -11.41 5.51
C ALA A 266 11.01 -9.94 5.06
N TYR A 267 10.33 -9.65 3.94
CA TYR A 267 10.20 -8.28 3.39
C TYR A 267 11.54 -7.60 3.14
N LYS A 268 12.42 -8.32 2.46
CA LYS A 268 13.73 -7.81 2.02
C LYS A 268 13.69 -7.46 0.54
N VAL A 269 14.47 -6.46 0.16
CA VAL A 269 14.71 -6.06 -1.22
C VAL A 269 16.21 -6.07 -1.50
N PRO A 270 16.66 -6.35 -2.73
CA PRO A 270 18.06 -6.18 -3.12
C PRO A 270 18.51 -4.74 -2.85
N THR A 271 19.76 -4.57 -2.41
CA THR A 271 20.38 -3.25 -2.26
C THR A 271 21.05 -2.75 -3.54
N ALA A 272 21.00 -3.55 -4.62
CA ALA A 272 21.43 -3.12 -5.94
C ALA A 272 20.65 -1.89 -6.40
N LEU A 273 21.27 -1.11 -7.28
CA LEU A 273 20.61 0.00 -7.96
C LEU A 273 19.33 -0.55 -8.60
N ASP A 274 18.19 0.17 -8.48
CA ASP A 274 16.87 -0.25 -8.95
C ASP A 274 16.26 -1.49 -8.26
N ALA A 275 16.90 -2.01 -7.21
CA ALA A 275 16.50 -3.21 -6.45
C ALA A 275 16.25 -4.45 -7.34
N ASN A 276 16.98 -4.58 -8.46
CA ASN A 276 16.85 -5.64 -9.42
C ASN A 276 18.02 -6.64 -9.36
N VAL A 277 17.70 -7.93 -9.51
CA VAL A 277 18.68 -9.02 -9.68
C VAL A 277 18.16 -10.00 -10.72
N GLU A 278 19.06 -10.59 -11.48
CA GLU A 278 18.69 -11.60 -12.49
C GLU A 278 18.01 -12.81 -11.82
N PRO A 279 16.98 -13.41 -12.45
CA PRO A 279 16.33 -14.62 -11.94
C PRO A 279 17.34 -15.75 -11.70
N GLY A 280 17.24 -16.35 -10.50
CA GLY A 280 18.16 -17.42 -10.08
C GLY A 280 19.42 -16.95 -9.38
N THR A 281 19.70 -15.64 -9.30
CA THR A 281 20.80 -15.10 -8.51
C THR A 281 20.64 -15.48 -7.03
N LYS A 282 21.73 -15.95 -6.43
CA LYS A 282 21.83 -16.28 -5.00
C LYS A 282 22.82 -15.35 -4.33
N ASP A 283 22.70 -15.21 -3.03
CA ASP A 283 23.68 -14.53 -2.17
C ASP A 283 23.94 -13.06 -2.56
N PHE A 284 22.89 -12.28 -2.76
CA PHE A 284 23.00 -10.85 -2.97
C PHE A 284 22.63 -10.05 -1.70
N PRO A 285 23.22 -8.86 -1.50
CA PRO A 285 22.92 -8.01 -0.35
C PRO A 285 21.45 -7.55 -0.36
N THR A 286 20.81 -7.57 0.81
CA THR A 286 19.42 -7.18 0.95
C THR A 286 19.23 -6.23 2.13
N ALA A 287 18.24 -5.33 2.02
CA ALA A 287 17.76 -4.48 3.10
C ALA A 287 16.26 -4.70 3.35
N PRO A 288 15.74 -4.37 4.53
CA PRO A 288 14.29 -4.33 4.74
C PRO A 288 13.64 -3.37 3.72
N ILE A 289 12.52 -3.80 3.13
CA ILE A 289 11.73 -2.91 2.28
C ILE A 289 11.24 -1.72 3.14
N SER A 290 11.19 -0.54 2.57
CA SER A 290 10.81 0.69 3.30
C SER A 290 9.85 1.55 2.49
N THR A 291 10.35 2.59 1.85
CA THR A 291 9.59 3.58 1.10
C THR A 291 9.02 3.02 -0.20
N MET A 292 7.85 3.52 -0.59
CA MET A 292 7.24 3.20 -1.88
C MET A 292 7.98 3.93 -3.00
N VAL A 293 8.14 3.26 -4.13
CA VAL A 293 8.67 3.88 -5.34
C VAL A 293 7.53 4.55 -6.13
N PRO A 294 7.84 5.59 -6.95
CA PRO A 294 6.88 6.22 -7.84
C PRO A 294 6.24 5.22 -8.80
N ARG A 295 4.92 5.28 -8.96
CA ARG A 295 4.17 4.38 -9.85
C ARG A 295 2.97 5.07 -10.48
N SER A 296 2.59 4.57 -11.68
CA SER A 296 1.38 5.01 -12.38
C SER A 296 0.67 3.86 -13.06
N TRP A 297 -0.64 4.02 -13.27
CA TRP A 297 -1.49 3.06 -13.97
C TRP A 297 -2.53 3.78 -14.80
N ILE A 298 -2.79 3.26 -16.00
CA ILE A 298 -3.98 3.65 -16.78
C ILE A 298 -5.17 2.89 -16.18
N THR A 299 -6.25 3.62 -15.87
CA THR A 299 -7.46 3.07 -15.22
C THR A 299 -8.66 3.00 -16.16
N SER A 300 -8.71 3.87 -17.17
CA SER A 300 -9.84 3.97 -18.11
C SER A 300 -9.83 2.93 -19.23
N VAL A 301 -8.72 2.19 -19.40
CA VAL A 301 -8.55 1.18 -20.44
C VAL A 301 -7.94 -0.07 -19.82
N ALA A 302 -8.60 -1.21 -20.00
CA ALA A 302 -8.07 -2.49 -19.55
C ALA A 302 -6.89 -2.94 -20.41
N SER A 303 -5.92 -3.64 -19.80
CA SER A 303 -4.82 -4.25 -20.56
C SER A 303 -5.36 -5.26 -21.55
N GLY A 304 -4.90 -5.20 -22.81
CA GLY A 304 -5.36 -6.08 -23.90
C GLY A 304 -6.72 -5.70 -24.50
N ALA A 305 -7.34 -4.60 -24.09
CA ALA A 305 -8.61 -4.15 -24.67
C ALA A 305 -8.41 -3.70 -26.12
N SER A 306 -9.29 -4.16 -27.01
CA SER A 306 -9.40 -3.63 -28.38
C SER A 306 -10.30 -2.41 -28.35
N LEU A 307 -9.82 -1.29 -28.86
CA LEU A 307 -10.56 -0.04 -28.92
C LEU A 307 -10.77 0.37 -30.38
N PRO A 308 -11.94 0.97 -30.72
CA PRO A 308 -12.14 1.53 -32.04
C PRO A 308 -11.12 2.64 -32.30
N PHE A 309 -10.60 2.71 -33.53
CA PHE A 309 -9.69 3.78 -33.91
C PHE A 309 -10.37 5.15 -33.72
N ARG A 310 -9.69 6.05 -33.05
CA ARG A 310 -10.07 7.46 -32.91
C ARG A 310 -8.81 8.33 -33.03
N PRO A 311 -8.87 9.49 -33.73
CA PRO A 311 -7.74 10.42 -33.80
C PRO A 311 -7.25 10.90 -32.43
N GLN A 312 -8.16 10.95 -31.46
CA GLN A 312 -7.88 11.28 -30.07
C GLN A 312 -8.52 10.22 -29.16
N LEU A 313 -7.74 9.58 -28.34
CA LEU A 313 -8.18 8.62 -27.33
C LEU A 313 -8.06 9.27 -25.95
N PRO A 314 -9.17 9.64 -25.27
CA PRO A 314 -9.07 10.10 -23.90
C PRO A 314 -8.65 8.94 -22.99
N VAL A 315 -7.58 9.16 -22.22
CA VAL A 315 -7.05 8.18 -21.26
C VAL A 315 -7.02 8.83 -19.89
N ARG A 316 -7.47 8.11 -18.87
CA ARG A 316 -7.35 8.47 -17.46
C ARG A 316 -6.49 7.45 -16.75
N GLY A 317 -5.87 7.91 -15.67
CA GLY A 317 -5.04 7.06 -14.85
C GLY A 317 -4.78 7.68 -13.49
N ILE A 318 -4.07 6.94 -12.66
CA ILE A 318 -3.60 7.37 -11.36
C ILE A 318 -2.07 7.30 -11.31
N ALA A 319 -1.49 8.19 -10.52
CA ALA A 319 -0.05 8.21 -10.27
C ALA A 319 0.22 8.58 -8.81
N MET A 320 1.29 8.03 -8.25
CA MET A 320 1.76 8.36 -6.90
C MET A 320 3.29 8.41 -6.89
N GLY A 321 3.84 9.31 -6.08
CA GLY A 321 5.29 9.49 -5.94
C GLY A 321 5.94 8.59 -4.88
N GLY A 322 5.15 7.83 -4.12
CA GLY A 322 5.67 7.08 -2.97
C GLY A 322 5.83 7.99 -1.76
N ASP A 323 7.06 8.24 -1.36
CA ASP A 323 7.43 9.17 -0.28
C ASP A 323 7.63 10.62 -0.78
N CYS A 324 7.35 10.88 -2.03
CA CYS A 324 7.49 12.18 -2.67
C CYS A 324 6.31 12.52 -3.57
N GLY A 325 6.28 13.74 -4.12
CA GLY A 325 5.29 14.17 -5.10
C GLY A 325 5.51 13.56 -6.48
N VAL A 326 4.53 13.73 -7.36
CA VAL A 326 4.62 13.41 -8.79
C VAL A 326 4.91 14.68 -9.56
N ARG A 327 6.07 14.74 -10.21
CA ARG A 327 6.45 15.87 -11.07
C ARG A 327 5.82 15.77 -12.46
N GLN A 328 5.84 14.57 -13.03
CA GLN A 328 5.41 14.35 -14.42
C GLN A 328 4.94 12.90 -14.64
N VAL A 329 3.98 12.72 -15.54
CA VAL A 329 3.58 11.42 -16.06
C VAL A 329 3.69 11.46 -17.58
N ASP A 330 4.45 10.56 -18.16
CA ASP A 330 4.57 10.38 -19.60
C ASP A 330 3.69 9.22 -20.06
N ILE A 331 3.00 9.37 -21.18
CA ILE A 331 2.19 8.33 -21.81
C ILE A 331 2.70 8.09 -23.23
N SER A 332 2.89 6.83 -23.59
CA SER A 332 3.30 6.39 -24.90
C SER A 332 2.30 5.41 -25.52
N SER A 333 2.17 5.46 -26.83
CA SER A 333 1.36 4.52 -27.61
C SER A 333 2.19 3.50 -28.41
N ASP A 334 3.50 3.51 -28.25
CA ASP A 334 4.47 2.76 -29.07
C ASP A 334 5.61 2.15 -28.25
N GLY A 335 5.36 1.76 -27.02
CA GLY A 335 6.37 1.15 -26.16
C GLY A 335 7.43 2.13 -25.63
N GLY A 336 7.17 3.43 -25.66
CA GLY A 336 8.09 4.45 -25.15
C GLY A 336 9.02 5.03 -26.21
N GLN A 337 8.84 4.67 -27.49
CA GLN A 337 9.67 5.17 -28.60
C GLN A 337 9.34 6.62 -28.96
N THR A 338 8.06 6.98 -28.95
CA THR A 338 7.58 8.35 -29.21
C THR A 338 6.47 8.75 -28.24
N GLY A 339 6.30 10.03 -28.02
CA GLY A 339 5.16 10.60 -27.30
C GLY A 339 5.46 10.91 -25.85
N ARG A 340 5.44 12.21 -25.54
CA ARG A 340 5.37 12.76 -24.19
C ARG A 340 4.09 13.54 -24.05
N CYS A 341 3.32 13.27 -23.02
CA CYS A 341 2.24 14.15 -22.60
C CYS A 341 2.55 14.60 -21.19
N ALA A 342 2.90 15.85 -21.04
CA ALA A 342 3.09 16.45 -19.73
C ALA A 342 1.74 16.71 -19.08
N THR A 343 1.58 16.26 -17.85
CA THR A 343 0.41 16.57 -17.01
C THR A 343 0.83 17.49 -15.88
N ARG A 344 -0.08 18.34 -15.45
CA ARG A 344 0.16 19.23 -14.32
C ARG A 344 -0.02 18.45 -13.03
N ALA A 345 1.06 18.31 -12.26
CA ALA A 345 1.04 17.62 -10.98
C ALA A 345 0.55 18.55 -9.84
N GLY A 346 -0.23 17.99 -8.93
CA GLY A 346 -0.54 18.56 -7.62
C GLY A 346 -0.07 17.61 -6.51
N PRO A 347 -0.05 18.00 -5.24
CA PRO A 347 0.29 17.11 -4.14
C PRO A 347 -0.77 16.00 -3.99
N GLY A 348 -0.33 14.73 -3.96
CA GLY A 348 -1.20 13.57 -3.80
C GLY A 348 -1.31 12.69 -5.06
N ALA A 349 -2.25 11.73 -5.04
CA ALA A 349 -2.57 10.92 -6.22
C ALA A 349 -3.14 11.80 -7.33
N LEU A 350 -2.56 11.70 -8.52
CA LEU A 350 -2.91 12.54 -9.67
C LEU A 350 -3.94 11.84 -10.56
N TRP A 351 -4.99 12.56 -10.95
CA TRP A 351 -5.88 12.20 -12.03
C TRP A 351 -5.39 12.83 -13.32
N LEU A 352 -5.17 12.00 -14.34
CA LEU A 352 -4.71 12.44 -15.64
C LEU A 352 -5.86 13.04 -16.44
N SER A 353 -5.68 14.26 -16.96
CA SER A 353 -6.58 14.86 -17.95
C SER A 353 -6.44 14.15 -19.31
N PRO A 354 -7.42 14.30 -20.24
CA PRO A 354 -7.38 13.65 -21.54
C PRO A 354 -6.09 13.94 -22.30
N VAL A 355 -5.47 12.88 -22.81
CA VAL A 355 -4.26 12.94 -23.62
C VAL A 355 -4.63 13.17 -25.08
N ARG A 356 -4.12 14.23 -25.70
CA ARG A 356 -4.21 14.43 -27.15
C ARG A 356 -3.08 13.67 -27.83
N ARG A 357 -3.37 12.82 -28.81
CA ARG A 357 -2.36 12.29 -29.73
C ARG A 357 -1.91 13.42 -30.63
N HIS A 358 -0.62 13.74 -30.61
CA HIS A 358 -0.01 14.50 -31.69
C HIS A 358 0.37 13.54 -32.82
N PRO A 359 0.10 13.87 -34.08
CA PRO A 359 0.67 13.13 -35.22
C PRO A 359 2.19 13.22 -35.11
N ALA A 360 2.87 12.13 -35.46
CA ALA A 360 4.33 12.03 -35.43
C ALA A 360 4.96 13.14 -36.28
N GLY A 361 5.59 14.11 -35.63
CA GLY A 361 6.39 15.16 -36.26
C GLY A 361 7.86 14.91 -35.93
N SER A 362 8.68 14.85 -36.95
CA SER A 362 10.11 14.66 -36.91
C SER A 362 10.81 15.70 -36.04
N GLY A 363 11.55 15.24 -35.02
CA GLY A 363 12.41 16.08 -34.19
C GLY A 363 13.49 15.27 -33.52
N THR A 364 14.71 15.41 -33.99
CA THR A 364 15.94 14.81 -33.46
C THR A 364 16.34 15.44 -32.14
N GLY A 365 16.46 14.65 -31.11
CA GLY A 365 17.03 15.05 -29.82
C GLY A 365 17.19 13.83 -28.93
N SER A 366 18.46 13.51 -28.64
CA SER A 366 18.86 12.37 -27.80
C SER A 366 18.30 12.51 -26.39
N PRO A 367 17.72 11.48 -25.78
CA PRO A 367 17.31 11.52 -24.39
C PRO A 367 18.25 10.71 -23.51
N ASP A 368 18.64 11.26 -22.39
CA ASP A 368 19.14 10.50 -21.26
C ASP A 368 18.03 9.62 -20.72
N ILE A 369 18.21 8.32 -20.89
CA ILE A 369 17.23 7.29 -20.55
C ILE A 369 17.57 6.77 -19.15
N ALA A 370 16.80 7.16 -18.16
CA ALA A 370 16.64 6.34 -16.98
C ALA A 370 15.65 5.24 -17.33
N GLU A 371 16.13 4.00 -17.38
CA GLU A 371 15.33 2.82 -17.71
C GLU A 371 14.20 2.56 -16.72
N PRO A 372 13.06 1.98 -17.15
CA PRO A 372 11.93 1.69 -16.25
C PRO A 372 12.30 0.53 -15.32
N LEU A 373 11.93 0.68 -14.04
CA LEU A 373 12.07 -0.30 -12.97
C LEU A 373 11.30 -1.64 -13.19
N TYR A 374 10.70 -1.82 -14.36
CA TYR A 374 10.09 -3.06 -14.81
C TYR A 374 10.38 -3.24 -16.28
N GLN A 375 11.59 -3.69 -16.62
CA GLN A 375 11.80 -4.37 -17.90
C GLN A 375 11.15 -5.74 -17.79
N HIS A 376 9.97 -5.87 -18.37
CA HIS A 376 9.43 -7.17 -18.68
C HIS A 376 9.53 -7.42 -20.17
N ARG A 377 10.22 -8.46 -20.45
CA ARG A 377 10.46 -9.19 -21.71
C ARG A 377 11.67 -8.73 -22.50
N ARG A 378 12.69 -9.55 -22.46
CA ARG A 378 13.32 -9.96 -23.72
C ARG A 378 12.23 -10.70 -24.48
N ALA A 379 11.84 -10.18 -25.65
CA ALA A 379 10.91 -10.83 -26.54
C ALA A 379 11.37 -12.26 -26.81
N ASN A 380 10.50 -13.22 -26.56
CA ASN A 380 10.70 -14.57 -27.13
C ASN A 380 10.71 -14.44 -28.65
N PRO A 381 11.56 -15.16 -29.39
CA PRO A 381 11.65 -15.07 -30.86
C PRO A 381 10.39 -15.53 -31.63
N GLY A 382 9.24 -15.63 -30.97
CA GLY A 382 7.96 -16.00 -31.56
C GLY A 382 6.82 -15.02 -31.31
N ASP A 383 7.08 -13.90 -30.64
CA ASP A 383 6.04 -12.87 -30.38
C ASP A 383 5.89 -11.97 -31.64
N ASP A 384 4.68 -11.91 -32.18
CA ASP A 384 4.32 -11.07 -33.31
C ASP A 384 4.55 -9.58 -33.02
N PRO A 385 5.45 -8.88 -33.75
CA PRO A 385 5.72 -7.46 -33.56
C PRO A 385 4.49 -6.55 -33.75
N GLN A 386 3.46 -7.01 -34.42
CA GLN A 386 2.23 -6.23 -34.63
C GLN A 386 1.33 -6.13 -33.38
N LEU A 387 1.47 -7.03 -32.43
CA LEU A 387 0.70 -6.98 -31.18
C LEU A 387 1.28 -5.97 -30.17
N GLU A 388 2.57 -5.66 -30.24
CA GLU A 388 3.20 -4.68 -29.34
C GLU A 388 2.87 -3.22 -29.69
N SER A 389 2.64 -2.91 -30.96
CA SER A 389 2.34 -1.55 -31.43
C SER A 389 1.03 -0.95 -30.89
N ARG A 390 0.23 -1.73 -30.14
CA ARG A 390 -1.10 -1.32 -29.63
C ARG A 390 -1.15 -1.16 -28.10
N ARG A 391 -0.04 -1.33 -27.39
CA ARG A 391 -0.01 -1.18 -25.93
C ARG A 391 0.22 0.28 -25.51
N LEU A 392 -0.56 0.74 -24.56
CA LEU A 392 -0.40 2.05 -23.91
C LEU A 392 0.44 1.89 -22.65
N TYR A 393 1.52 2.65 -22.52
CA TYR A 393 2.41 2.64 -21.37
C TYR A 393 2.34 3.98 -20.64
N ALA A 394 2.34 3.94 -19.32
CA ALA A 394 2.47 5.13 -18.48
C ALA A 394 3.77 5.05 -17.67
N ARG A 395 4.56 6.11 -17.72
CA ARG A 395 5.84 6.25 -17.02
C ARG A 395 5.82 7.46 -16.11
N LEU A 396 6.38 7.30 -14.92
CA LEU A 396 6.53 8.37 -13.95
C LEU A 396 7.97 8.88 -13.89
N ARG A 397 8.09 10.21 -13.71
CA ARG A 397 9.31 10.83 -13.20
C ARG A 397 9.00 11.37 -11.80
N GLY A 398 9.76 10.90 -10.81
CA GLY A 398 9.74 11.44 -9.45
C GLY A 398 10.41 12.82 -9.38
N ASP A 399 10.19 13.51 -8.30
CA ASP A 399 10.95 14.72 -7.95
C ASP A 399 12.37 14.33 -7.53
N ASP A 400 13.40 15.04 -8.01
CA ASP A 400 14.82 14.76 -7.72
C ASP A 400 15.16 14.91 -6.22
N SER A 401 14.27 15.52 -5.42
CA SER A 401 14.39 15.63 -3.97
C SER A 401 14.10 14.33 -3.20
N CYS A 402 13.65 13.27 -3.86
CA CYS A 402 13.16 12.03 -3.24
C CYS A 402 14.22 10.97 -2.92
N HIS A 403 15.50 11.25 -3.02
CA HIS A 403 16.56 10.32 -2.69
C HIS A 403 17.56 10.84 -1.64
N PRO A 404 17.15 11.15 -0.40
CA PRO A 404 18.13 11.47 0.65
C PRO A 404 18.88 10.23 1.19
N GLY A 405 18.48 9.01 0.82
CA GLY A 405 19.01 7.77 1.40
C GLY A 405 20.11 7.04 0.63
N LEU A 406 20.47 7.43 -0.61
CA LEU A 406 21.47 6.74 -1.44
C LEU A 406 22.66 7.62 -1.87
N SER A 407 22.79 8.84 -1.37
CA SER A 407 24.01 9.61 -1.54
C SER A 407 25.11 9.06 -0.64
N GLY A 408 25.68 7.93 -1.02
CA GLY A 408 26.95 7.44 -0.51
C GLY A 408 27.99 8.53 -0.65
N ARG A 409 28.61 8.88 0.46
CA ARG A 409 29.77 9.80 0.51
C ARG A 409 30.75 9.44 -0.59
N ARG A 410 30.90 10.31 -1.58
CA ARG A 410 32.07 10.27 -2.45
C ARG A 410 33.29 10.52 -1.56
N ALA A 411 34.06 9.48 -1.31
CA ALA A 411 35.41 9.62 -0.79
C ALA A 411 36.24 10.36 -1.85
N SER A 412 36.71 11.53 -1.53
CA SER A 412 37.73 12.19 -2.33
C SER A 412 39.01 11.38 -2.29
N PRO A 413 39.66 11.11 -3.42
CA PRO A 413 41.01 10.54 -3.41
C PRO A 413 42.00 11.59 -2.92
N ARG A 414 42.80 11.25 -1.93
CA ARG A 414 44.13 11.80 -1.73
C ARG A 414 45.16 10.73 -2.06
#